data_272d613a4677a06fee43499544c6b0fd
#
_entry.id   272d613a4677a06fee43499544c6b0fd
#
_cell.length_a   1.000
_cell.length_b   1.000
_cell.length_c   1.000
_cell.angle_alpha   90.00
_cell.angle_beta   90.00
_cell.angle_gamma   90.00
#
_symmetry.space_group_name_H-M   'P 1'
#
loop_
_entity.id
_entity.type
_entity.pdbx_description
1 polymer ?
#
loop_
_entity_poly.entity_id
_entity_poly.type
_entity_poly.pdbx_seq_one_letter_code
_entity_poly.pdbx_strand_id
1 'polypeptide(L)'
;MSYFNNFPITLYDVDGSGNSKLVTNILKRVRVRANMAKEYSLLDPYDIQDGETPEILADRHHGSPYYHWVIMLMNNVRDPQHDWPKSTRQMQMYLQGKYGSAENQNAVHHYEAPQSSGDTTIRMEVLSNYPGAIEISNYTYEHNVNEEKRSIDLLRNDFLGPFVSEFEREILR
;
A
#
# COMPACT_ATOMS: atom_id res chain seq x y z
N MET A 1 -10.90 13.37 13.06
CA MET A 1 -10.88 14.53 12.15
C MET A 1 -10.59 14.03 10.74
N SER A 2 -11.16 14.65 9.69
CA SER A 2 -10.85 14.29 8.31
C SER A 2 -9.39 14.68 7.98
N TYR A 3 -8.65 13.82 7.26
CA TYR A 3 -7.26 14.02 6.84
C TYR A 3 -7.00 15.41 6.25
N PHE A 4 -7.85 15.88 5.35
CA PHE A 4 -7.68 17.16 4.68
C PHE A 4 -7.92 18.40 5.55
N ASN A 5 -8.55 18.24 6.74
CA ASN A 5 -8.71 19.37 7.66
C ASN A 5 -7.39 19.83 8.28
N ASN A 6 -6.36 18.99 8.22
CA ASN A 6 -5.03 19.29 8.77
C ASN A 6 -4.16 20.07 7.78
N PHE A 7 -4.59 20.22 6.53
CA PHE A 7 -3.82 20.89 5.49
C PHE A 7 -3.93 22.40 5.56
N PRO A 8 -2.85 23.16 5.29
CA PRO A 8 -2.88 24.61 5.27
C PRO A 8 -3.76 25.13 4.14
N ILE A 9 -4.32 26.31 4.36
CA ILE A 9 -5.07 27.03 3.36
C ILE A 9 -4.11 27.94 2.57
N THR A 10 -4.28 27.99 1.26
CA THR A 10 -3.50 28.86 0.37
C THR A 10 -4.42 29.63 -0.57
N LEU A 11 -3.94 30.78 -1.05
CA LEU A 11 -4.59 31.52 -2.12
C LEU A 11 -4.19 30.88 -3.46
N TYR A 12 -5.16 30.56 -4.28
CA TYR A 12 -4.95 29.99 -5.59
C TYR A 12 -5.84 30.69 -6.64
N ASP A 13 -5.21 31.15 -7.71
CA ASP A 13 -5.89 31.72 -8.87
C ASP A 13 -6.09 30.60 -9.89
N VAL A 14 -7.34 30.12 -10.03
CA VAL A 14 -7.70 28.96 -10.85
C VAL A 14 -7.62 29.26 -12.35
N ASP A 15 -7.95 30.49 -12.74
CA ASP A 15 -8.12 30.90 -14.14
C ASP A 15 -7.10 31.95 -14.62
N GLY A 16 -6.17 32.37 -13.76
CA GLY A 16 -5.16 33.38 -14.09
C GLY A 16 -5.72 34.79 -14.22
N SER A 17 -6.96 35.02 -13.75
CA SER A 17 -7.65 36.33 -13.88
C SER A 17 -7.27 37.32 -12.78
N GLY A 18 -6.44 36.93 -11.82
CA GLY A 18 -6.09 37.71 -10.61
C GLY A 18 -7.09 37.55 -9.47
N ASN A 19 -8.16 36.75 -9.65
CA ASN A 19 -9.15 36.44 -8.63
C ASN A 19 -8.76 35.20 -7.85
N SER A 20 -7.97 35.37 -6.80
CA SER A 20 -7.54 34.25 -5.94
C SER A 20 -8.65 33.79 -5.00
N LYS A 21 -8.80 32.47 -4.87
CA LYS A 21 -9.69 31.81 -3.90
C LYS A 21 -8.88 31.10 -2.82
N LEU A 22 -9.45 31.07 -1.60
CA LEU A 22 -8.89 30.25 -0.52
C LEU A 22 -9.21 28.78 -0.80
N VAL A 23 -8.16 27.95 -0.90
CA VAL A 23 -8.26 26.52 -1.15
C VAL A 23 -7.36 25.75 -0.20
N THR A 24 -7.71 24.50 0.11
CA THR A 24 -6.83 23.60 0.87
C THR A 24 -5.61 23.23 0.02
N ASN A 25 -4.41 23.44 0.56
CA ASN A 25 -3.16 23.12 -0.13
C ASN A 25 -2.86 21.62 -0.09
N ILE A 26 -3.44 20.85 -0.99
CA ILE A 26 -3.25 19.40 -1.11
C ILE A 26 -1.89 18.99 -1.71
N LEU A 27 -1.07 19.96 -2.14
CA LEU A 27 0.25 19.68 -2.71
C LEU A 27 1.31 19.44 -1.62
N LYS A 28 1.04 19.84 -0.39
CA LYS A 28 1.92 19.51 0.74
C LYS A 28 1.91 18.02 1.04
N ARG A 29 3.08 17.49 1.40
CA ARG A 29 3.26 16.07 1.73
C ARG A 29 4.15 15.92 2.95
N VAL A 30 3.73 15.09 3.87
CA VAL A 30 4.53 14.59 4.98
C VAL A 30 4.93 13.14 4.69
N ARG A 31 6.15 12.76 5.07
CA ARG A 31 6.63 11.39 4.99
C ARG A 31 7.08 10.91 6.36
N VAL A 32 6.80 9.67 6.66
CA VAL A 32 7.37 9.01 7.84
C VAL A 32 8.87 8.83 7.62
N ARG A 33 9.67 9.16 8.62
CA ARG A 33 11.12 8.93 8.56
C ARG A 33 11.41 7.44 8.53
N ALA A 34 12.36 7.03 7.68
CA ALA A 34 12.72 5.63 7.51
C ALA A 34 13.13 4.92 8.83
N ASN A 35 13.66 5.66 9.80
CA ASN A 35 14.01 5.11 11.10
C ASN A 35 12.78 4.80 11.95
N MET A 36 11.69 5.57 11.85
CA MET A 36 10.43 5.28 12.57
C MET A 36 9.73 4.05 11.98
N ALA A 37 9.75 3.91 10.67
CA ALA A 37 9.17 2.75 9.99
C ALA A 37 9.90 1.42 10.30
N LYS A 38 11.06 1.48 10.95
CA LYS A 38 11.85 0.31 11.37
C LYS A 38 11.89 0.09 12.88
N GLU A 39 11.21 0.95 13.64
CA GLU A 39 11.17 0.87 15.09
C GLU A 39 10.08 -0.13 15.51
N TYR A 40 10.44 -1.40 15.62
CA TYR A 40 9.53 -2.50 16.00
C TYR A 40 8.78 -2.27 17.32
N SER A 41 9.28 -1.41 18.20
CA SER A 41 8.60 -1.06 19.44
C SER A 41 7.34 -0.21 19.24
N LEU A 42 7.21 0.44 18.09
CA LEU A 42 6.10 1.33 17.74
C LEU A 42 5.03 0.64 16.89
N LEU A 43 5.33 -0.52 16.34
CA LEU A 43 4.56 -1.17 15.30
C LEU A 43 4.11 -2.56 15.72
N ASP A 44 2.91 -2.93 15.28
CA ASP A 44 2.36 -4.27 15.36
C ASP A 44 2.24 -4.84 13.94
N PRO A 45 2.90 -5.97 13.60
CA PRO A 45 2.75 -6.59 12.29
C PRO A 45 1.33 -7.12 12.12
N TYR A 46 0.76 -6.95 10.94
CA TYR A 46 -0.60 -7.36 10.63
C TYR A 46 -0.72 -7.87 9.19
N ASP A 47 -1.46 -8.96 9.01
CA ASP A 47 -1.80 -9.49 7.68
C ASP A 47 -3.25 -9.14 7.34
N ILE A 48 -3.43 -8.29 6.32
CA ILE A 48 -4.72 -7.82 5.85
C ILE A 48 -5.60 -9.00 5.42
N GLN A 49 -6.80 -9.08 6.02
CA GLN A 49 -7.76 -10.13 5.69
C GLN A 49 -8.48 -9.82 4.36
N ASP A 50 -9.07 -10.85 3.75
CA ASP A 50 -9.77 -10.69 2.48
C ASP A 50 -10.92 -9.68 2.59
N GLY A 51 -10.91 -8.67 1.74
CA GLY A 51 -11.92 -7.61 1.69
C GLY A 51 -11.79 -6.52 2.75
N GLU A 52 -10.78 -6.55 3.62
CA GLU A 52 -10.52 -5.43 4.53
C GLU A 52 -10.03 -4.20 3.78
N THR A 53 -10.66 -3.06 4.07
CA THR A 53 -10.22 -1.75 3.58
C THR A 53 -9.42 -1.00 4.66
N PRO A 54 -8.61 0.00 4.29
CA PRO A 54 -7.89 0.81 5.29
C PRO A 54 -8.82 1.43 6.34
N GLU A 55 -10.05 1.80 5.97
CA GLU A 55 -11.04 2.38 6.87
C GLU A 55 -11.57 1.37 7.87
N ILE A 56 -11.89 0.13 7.43
CA ILE A 56 -12.35 -0.95 8.30
C ILE A 56 -11.25 -1.31 9.30
N LEU A 57 -10.02 -1.39 8.82
CA LEU A 57 -8.87 -1.72 9.66
C LEU A 57 -8.60 -0.61 10.68
N ALA A 58 -8.68 0.66 10.26
CA ALA A 58 -8.51 1.81 11.16
C ALA A 58 -9.60 1.87 12.23
N ASP A 59 -10.85 1.57 11.88
CA ASP A 59 -11.95 1.52 12.86
C ASP A 59 -11.69 0.43 13.91
N ARG A 60 -11.27 -0.75 13.47
CA ARG A 60 -10.99 -1.88 14.36
C ARG A 60 -9.76 -1.65 15.25
N HIS A 61 -8.68 -1.14 14.69
CA HIS A 61 -7.40 -1.00 15.39
C HIS A 61 -7.28 0.32 16.17
N HIS A 62 -7.68 1.45 15.56
CA HIS A 62 -7.56 2.79 16.14
C HIS A 62 -8.87 3.34 16.70
N GLY A 63 -9.98 2.59 16.61
CA GLY A 63 -11.30 2.99 17.11
C GLY A 63 -11.99 4.08 16.28
N SER A 64 -11.48 4.40 15.08
CA SER A 64 -12.11 5.33 14.15
C SER A 64 -11.62 5.14 12.71
N PRO A 65 -12.52 5.08 11.73
CA PRO A 65 -12.17 4.96 10.32
C PRO A 65 -11.42 6.19 9.78
N TYR A 66 -11.50 7.32 10.47
CA TYR A 66 -10.79 8.54 10.09
C TYR A 66 -9.25 8.44 10.19
N TYR A 67 -8.72 7.42 10.86
CA TYR A 67 -7.28 7.17 10.96
C TYR A 67 -6.72 6.26 9.85
N HIS A 68 -7.52 5.90 8.82
CA HIS A 68 -7.05 5.12 7.68
C HIS A 68 -5.77 5.68 7.03
N TRP A 69 -5.64 7.01 6.99
CA TRP A 69 -4.47 7.68 6.45
C TRP A 69 -3.18 7.40 7.25
N VAL A 70 -3.28 7.13 8.56
CA VAL A 70 -2.12 6.74 9.39
C VAL A 70 -1.59 5.40 8.89
N ILE A 71 -2.47 4.42 8.69
CA ILE A 71 -2.12 3.09 8.17
C ILE A 71 -1.46 3.21 6.80
N MET A 72 -2.07 3.97 5.90
CA MET A 72 -1.54 4.19 4.55
C MET A 72 -0.18 4.88 4.57
N LEU A 73 -0.03 5.91 5.42
CA LEU A 73 1.22 6.68 5.53
C LEU A 73 2.36 5.83 6.10
N MET A 74 2.09 5.01 7.13
CA MET A 74 3.08 4.12 7.75
C MET A 74 3.60 3.07 6.75
N ASN A 75 2.71 2.54 5.90
CA ASN A 75 3.04 1.49 4.93
C ASN A 75 3.36 2.04 3.52
N ASN A 76 3.54 3.37 3.40
CA ASN A 76 3.84 4.04 2.12
C ASN A 76 2.81 3.72 1.01
N VAL A 77 1.57 3.41 1.37
CA VAL A 77 0.45 3.23 0.45
C VAL A 77 0.05 4.60 -0.10
N ARG A 78 0.22 4.81 -1.40
CA ARG A 78 -0.06 6.09 -2.07
C ARG A 78 -1.34 6.05 -2.87
N ASP A 79 -1.58 4.93 -3.50
CA ASP A 79 -2.78 4.66 -4.27
C ASP A 79 -3.46 3.40 -3.72
N PRO A 80 -4.54 3.57 -2.91
CA PRO A 80 -5.23 2.43 -2.32
C PRO A 80 -5.81 1.45 -3.35
N GLN A 81 -6.04 1.88 -4.58
CA GLN A 81 -6.54 1.00 -5.63
C GLN A 81 -5.47 0.04 -6.17
N HIS A 82 -4.21 0.49 -6.17
CA HIS A 82 -3.07 -0.27 -6.70
C HIS A 82 -2.17 -0.85 -5.62
N ASP A 83 -1.94 -0.11 -4.54
CA ASP A 83 -0.99 -0.50 -3.49
C ASP A 83 -1.64 -1.38 -2.40
N TRP A 84 -2.97 -1.30 -2.21
CA TRP A 84 -3.71 -2.14 -1.27
C TRP A 84 -4.02 -3.51 -1.87
N PRO A 85 -4.00 -4.60 -1.07
CA PRO A 85 -4.32 -5.92 -1.58
C PRO A 85 -5.78 -6.00 -2.04
N LYS A 86 -5.96 -6.58 -3.22
CA LYS A 86 -7.28 -6.84 -3.77
C LYS A 86 -7.95 -8.00 -3.04
N SER A 87 -9.24 -7.89 -2.79
CA SER A 87 -10.04 -9.02 -2.34
C SER A 87 -10.11 -10.11 -3.42
N THR A 88 -10.48 -11.32 -3.03
CA THR A 88 -10.66 -12.45 -3.96
C THR A 88 -11.52 -12.06 -5.17
N ARG A 89 -12.65 -11.37 -4.93
CA ARG A 89 -13.53 -10.91 -6.00
C ARG A 89 -12.88 -9.85 -6.90
N GLN A 90 -12.20 -8.86 -6.31
CA GLN A 90 -11.49 -7.82 -7.07
C GLN A 90 -10.36 -8.42 -7.90
N MET A 91 -9.67 -9.43 -7.35
CA MET A 91 -8.59 -10.13 -8.06
C MET A 91 -9.12 -10.89 -9.28
N GLN A 92 -10.25 -11.57 -9.16
CA GLN A 92 -10.89 -12.22 -10.29
C GLN A 92 -11.29 -11.22 -11.40
N MET A 93 -11.88 -10.09 -11.02
CA MET A 93 -12.22 -9.02 -11.98
C MET A 93 -10.98 -8.42 -12.64
N TYR A 94 -9.92 -8.22 -11.89
CA TYR A 94 -8.64 -7.70 -12.39
C TYR A 94 -8.01 -8.67 -13.41
N LEU A 95 -7.93 -9.97 -13.07
CA LEU A 95 -7.40 -10.99 -13.96
C LEU A 95 -8.22 -11.13 -15.24
N GLN A 96 -9.54 -11.08 -15.13
CA GLN A 96 -10.43 -11.11 -16.28
C GLN A 96 -10.24 -9.87 -17.17
N GLY A 97 -10.08 -8.69 -16.57
CA GLY A 97 -9.84 -7.45 -17.32
C GLY A 97 -8.48 -7.41 -18.01
N LYS A 98 -7.42 -7.93 -17.33
CA LYS A 98 -6.04 -7.87 -17.84
C LYS A 98 -5.74 -8.94 -18.89
N TYR A 99 -6.16 -10.18 -18.64
CA TYR A 99 -5.80 -11.35 -19.46
C TYR A 99 -6.96 -11.91 -20.29
N GLY A 100 -8.20 -11.60 -19.93
CA GLY A 100 -9.40 -12.06 -20.62
C GLY A 100 -9.69 -13.54 -20.37
N SER A 101 -9.18 -14.43 -21.21
CA SER A 101 -9.48 -15.87 -21.14
C SER A 101 -8.69 -16.60 -20.03
N ALA A 102 -9.24 -17.73 -19.57
CA ALA A 102 -8.54 -18.61 -18.64
C ALA A 102 -7.23 -19.17 -19.22
N GLU A 103 -7.16 -19.35 -20.53
CA GLU A 103 -5.94 -19.78 -21.21
C GLU A 103 -4.83 -18.75 -21.05
N ASN A 104 -5.11 -17.47 -21.27
CA ASN A 104 -4.14 -16.40 -21.09
C ASN A 104 -3.75 -16.21 -19.63
N GLN A 105 -4.67 -16.41 -18.68
CA GLN A 105 -4.38 -16.36 -17.25
C GLN A 105 -3.42 -17.49 -16.84
N ASN A 106 -3.54 -18.67 -17.44
CA ASN A 106 -2.66 -19.82 -17.20
C ASN A 106 -1.42 -19.85 -18.09
N ALA A 107 -1.29 -18.91 -19.04
CA ALA A 107 -0.08 -18.80 -19.84
C ALA A 107 1.15 -18.45 -18.97
N VAL A 108 2.30 -18.93 -19.42
CA VAL A 108 3.59 -18.69 -18.72
C VAL A 108 3.91 -17.21 -18.65
N HIS A 109 4.12 -16.70 -17.44
CA HIS A 109 4.66 -15.37 -17.22
C HIS A 109 6.19 -15.38 -17.26
N HIS A 110 6.81 -16.26 -16.46
CA HIS A 110 8.26 -16.44 -16.37
C HIS A 110 8.60 -17.79 -15.71
N TYR A 111 9.90 -18.07 -15.59
CA TYR A 111 10.40 -19.26 -14.89
C TYR A 111 11.19 -18.85 -13.66
N GLU A 112 11.04 -19.61 -12.57
CA GLU A 112 11.77 -19.41 -11.34
C GLU A 112 12.53 -20.68 -10.92
N ALA A 113 13.66 -20.49 -10.26
CA ALA A 113 14.38 -21.56 -9.58
C ALA A 113 14.82 -21.10 -8.18
N PRO A 114 14.91 -22.02 -7.20
CA PRO A 114 15.48 -21.68 -5.91
C PRO A 114 16.95 -21.31 -6.05
N GLN A 115 17.40 -20.36 -5.24
CA GLN A 115 18.81 -20.00 -5.18
C GLN A 115 19.64 -21.21 -4.76
N SER A 116 20.75 -21.45 -5.47
CA SER A 116 21.58 -22.64 -5.27
C SER A 116 22.52 -22.57 -4.06
N SER A 117 22.72 -21.35 -3.50
CA SER A 117 23.59 -21.14 -2.33
C SER A 117 23.03 -20.01 -1.47
N GLY A 118 23.28 -20.05 -0.18
CA GLY A 118 22.74 -19.11 0.80
C GLY A 118 21.30 -19.48 1.19
N ASP A 119 20.39 -18.52 1.14
CA ASP A 119 18.97 -18.76 1.46
C ASP A 119 18.26 -19.41 0.26
N THR A 120 18.04 -20.72 0.33
CA THR A 120 17.36 -21.50 -0.72
C THR A 120 15.85 -21.28 -0.78
N THR A 121 15.26 -20.47 0.11
CA THR A 121 13.85 -20.06 0.04
C THR A 121 13.65 -18.93 -0.96
N ILE A 122 14.73 -18.19 -1.28
CA ILE A 122 14.71 -17.14 -2.28
C ILE A 122 14.61 -17.77 -3.68
N ARG A 123 13.62 -17.32 -4.45
CA ARG A 123 13.44 -17.70 -5.85
C ARG A 123 14.04 -16.63 -6.76
N MET A 124 14.68 -17.08 -7.82
CA MET A 124 15.27 -16.21 -8.84
C MET A 124 14.59 -16.45 -10.17
N GLU A 125 14.31 -15.40 -10.92
CA GLU A 125 13.89 -15.51 -12.31
C GLU A 125 15.01 -16.10 -13.17
N VAL A 126 14.69 -17.13 -13.95
CA VAL A 126 15.64 -17.89 -14.75
C VAL A 126 15.07 -18.14 -16.15
N LEU A 127 15.92 -18.60 -17.06
CA LEU A 127 15.47 -19.03 -18.37
C LEU A 127 14.79 -20.41 -18.30
N SER A 128 13.93 -20.70 -19.27
CA SER A 128 13.18 -21.97 -19.35
C SER A 128 14.03 -23.24 -19.39
N ASN A 129 15.30 -23.15 -19.86
CA ASN A 129 16.23 -24.25 -19.91
C ASN A 129 17.12 -24.40 -18.67
N TYR A 130 16.88 -23.59 -17.61
CA TYR A 130 17.65 -23.69 -16.38
C TYR A 130 17.27 -24.98 -15.60
N PRO A 131 18.26 -25.74 -15.08
CA PRO A 131 17.95 -26.95 -14.29
C PRO A 131 17.09 -26.65 -13.07
N GLY A 132 15.93 -27.31 -12.98
CA GLY A 132 14.98 -27.09 -11.86
C GLY A 132 14.10 -25.85 -12.01
N ALA A 133 14.04 -25.25 -13.20
CA ALA A 133 13.12 -24.15 -13.48
C ALA A 133 11.67 -24.57 -13.29
N ILE A 134 10.92 -23.78 -12.57
CA ILE A 134 9.48 -23.93 -12.32
C ILE A 134 8.75 -22.87 -13.10
N GLU A 135 7.72 -23.27 -13.80
CA GLU A 135 6.87 -22.39 -14.58
C GLU A 135 5.91 -21.61 -13.67
N ILE A 136 5.91 -20.30 -13.79
CA ILE A 136 5.00 -19.39 -13.09
C ILE A 136 4.01 -18.84 -14.11
N SER A 137 2.71 -19.12 -13.88
CA SER A 137 1.65 -18.58 -14.74
C SER A 137 1.36 -17.10 -14.42
N ASN A 138 0.71 -16.40 -15.35
CA ASN A 138 0.21 -15.04 -15.14
C ASN A 138 -0.69 -14.98 -13.88
N TYR A 139 -1.56 -15.97 -13.70
CA TYR A 139 -2.42 -16.09 -12.53
C TYR A 139 -1.59 -16.17 -11.23
N THR A 140 -0.62 -17.05 -11.16
CA THR A 140 0.22 -17.24 -9.97
C THR A 140 1.04 -15.99 -9.67
N TYR A 141 1.62 -15.36 -10.69
CA TYR A 141 2.38 -14.12 -10.55
C TYR A 141 1.53 -13.00 -9.91
N GLU A 142 0.35 -12.73 -10.46
CA GLU A 142 -0.51 -11.67 -9.96
C GLU A 142 -1.03 -11.94 -8.53
N HIS A 143 -1.30 -13.20 -8.22
CA HIS A 143 -1.65 -13.61 -6.86
C HIS A 143 -0.51 -13.39 -5.89
N ASN A 144 0.73 -13.76 -6.24
CA ASN A 144 1.90 -13.55 -5.40
C ASN A 144 2.13 -12.05 -5.12
N VAL A 145 2.06 -11.22 -6.17
CA VAL A 145 2.18 -9.75 -6.03
C VAL A 145 1.07 -9.19 -5.13
N ASN A 146 -0.13 -9.74 -5.17
CA ASN A 146 -1.23 -9.33 -4.31
C ASN A 146 -1.02 -9.78 -2.86
N GLU A 147 -0.52 -10.99 -2.63
CA GLU A 147 -0.23 -11.52 -1.28
C GLU A 147 0.90 -10.76 -0.59
N GLU A 148 1.94 -10.34 -1.32
CA GLU A 148 3.03 -9.50 -0.77
C GLU A 148 2.53 -8.20 -0.16
N LYS A 149 1.40 -7.66 -0.64
CA LYS A 149 0.80 -6.43 -0.11
C LYS A 149 0.01 -6.63 1.18
N ARG A 150 -0.25 -7.87 1.60
CA ARG A 150 -1.05 -8.14 2.81
C ARG A 150 -0.29 -7.88 4.09
N SER A 151 1.01 -8.11 4.09
CA SER A 151 1.82 -7.89 5.28
C SER A 151 2.14 -6.42 5.45
N ILE A 152 1.58 -5.83 6.49
CA ILE A 152 1.72 -4.41 6.83
C ILE A 152 2.07 -4.23 8.30
N ASP A 153 2.50 -3.03 8.63
CA ASP A 153 2.76 -2.60 9.99
C ASP A 153 1.70 -1.61 10.46
N LEU A 154 1.09 -1.85 11.62
CA LEU A 154 0.14 -0.97 12.26
C LEU A 154 0.80 -0.18 13.38
N LEU A 155 0.58 1.14 13.42
CA LEU A 155 1.05 1.95 14.54
C LEU A 155 0.27 1.58 15.81
N ARG A 156 0.98 1.28 16.90
CA ARG A 156 0.35 0.99 18.18
C ARG A 156 -0.44 2.19 18.70
N ASN A 157 -1.57 1.90 19.34
CA ASN A 157 -2.50 2.95 19.81
C ASN A 157 -1.88 3.93 20.80
N ASP A 158 -0.89 3.48 21.60
CA ASP A 158 -0.17 4.33 22.56
C ASP A 158 0.56 5.50 21.85
N PHE A 159 0.93 5.31 20.60
CA PHE A 159 1.67 6.30 19.80
C PHE A 159 0.80 7.07 18.80
N LEU A 160 -0.47 6.72 18.65
CA LEU A 160 -1.37 7.36 17.69
C LEU A 160 -1.52 8.86 17.95
N GLY A 161 -1.78 9.26 19.20
CA GLY A 161 -1.95 10.67 19.56
C GLY A 161 -0.70 11.52 19.28
N PRO A 162 0.48 11.13 19.80
CA PRO A 162 1.75 11.79 19.46
C PRO A 162 2.03 11.87 17.97
N PHE A 163 1.77 10.79 17.22
CA PHE A 163 1.99 10.73 15.77
C PHE A 163 1.10 11.73 15.02
N VAL A 164 -0.19 11.77 15.33
CA VAL A 164 -1.14 12.72 14.73
C VAL A 164 -0.73 14.15 15.02
N SER A 165 -0.35 14.46 16.26
CA SER A 165 0.08 15.81 16.64
C SER A 165 1.37 16.24 15.92
N GLU A 166 2.31 15.30 15.69
CA GLU A 166 3.52 15.58 14.92
C GLU A 166 3.19 15.80 13.44
N PHE A 167 2.32 14.97 12.87
CA PHE A 167 1.85 15.14 11.50
C PHE A 167 1.22 16.52 11.29
N GLU A 168 0.31 16.94 12.17
CA GLU A 168 -0.34 18.27 12.11
C GLU A 168 0.68 19.41 12.15
N ARG A 169 1.70 19.29 12.99
CA ARG A 169 2.78 20.29 13.06
C ARG A 169 3.61 20.34 11.78
N GLU A 170 3.97 19.19 11.22
CA GLU A 170 4.84 19.12 10.05
C GLU A 170 4.10 19.51 8.75
N ILE A 171 2.81 19.25 8.63
CA ILE A 171 2.03 19.63 7.44
C ILE A 171 1.82 21.15 7.35
N LEU A 172 1.84 21.85 8.48
CA LEU A 172 1.69 23.32 8.55
C LEU A 172 3.02 24.07 8.30
N ARG A 173 4.16 23.41 8.44
CA ARG A 173 5.47 23.98 8.12
C ARG A 173 5.66 24.14 6.61
#